data_4a7430dc4c927823ee4b5d6ea98a9df0
#
_entry.id   4a7430dc4c927823ee4b5d6ea98a9df0
#
_cell.length_a   1.000
_cell.length_b   1.000
_cell.length_c   1.000
_cell.angle_alpha   90.00
_cell.angle_beta   90.00
_cell.angle_gamma   90.00
#
_symmetry.space_group_name_H-M   'P 1'
#
loop_
_entity.id
_entity.type
_entity.pdbx_description
1 polymer ?
#
loop_
_entity_poly.entity_id
_entity_poly.type
_entity_poly.pdbx_seq_one_letter_code
_entity_poly.pdbx_strand_id
1 'polypeptide(L)'
;MKLIGPVKKTNWGGIADVKNIKKAYDLTMTTRALENHTDNPYRFPTQGYIFLHCIENASIGGENTIVDGFNVAKILRDRHKQFFNTLTTFNTFFRYKDDNAWLENKCKLIELDDMNNVIQVRYNNRTELIPFDKNKKIDNYINARRKLWDLIKDKKNNVRIKQRPGDMLILDNYRVLHGRGAYRDTKNRRYFRQGYMDRDIFQSKLKTLAI
;
A
#
# COMPACT_ATOMS: atom_id res chain seq x y z
N MET A 1 16.62 9.82 -0.50
CA MET A 1 16.51 8.73 -1.50
C MET A 1 17.83 8.51 -2.24
N LYS A 2 18.43 9.49 -2.91
CA LYS A 2 19.72 9.30 -3.65
C LYS A 2 20.86 8.73 -2.79
N LEU A 3 20.91 9.00 -1.49
CA LEU A 3 21.91 8.44 -0.56
C LEU A 3 21.76 6.91 -0.35
N ILE A 4 20.57 6.36 -0.61
CA ILE A 4 20.30 4.93 -0.48
C ILE A 4 20.53 4.23 -1.81
N GLY A 5 20.01 4.79 -2.90
CA GLY A 5 20.15 4.23 -4.24
C GLY A 5 19.21 4.91 -5.26
N PRO A 6 19.09 4.35 -6.46
CA PRO A 6 18.26 4.89 -7.52
C PRO A 6 16.77 4.83 -7.16
N VAL A 7 16.06 5.89 -7.53
CA VAL A 7 14.60 5.97 -7.43
C VAL A 7 14.00 5.18 -8.59
N LYS A 8 13.00 4.35 -8.30
CA LYS A 8 12.28 3.60 -9.34
C LYS A 8 11.41 4.55 -10.17
N LYS A 9 11.63 4.54 -11.48
CA LYS A 9 10.73 5.23 -12.41
C LYS A 9 9.45 4.42 -12.59
N THR A 10 8.32 5.11 -12.54
CA THR A 10 6.97 4.57 -12.80
C THR A 10 6.37 5.31 -13.99
N ASN A 11 5.14 4.97 -14.38
CA ASN A 11 4.36 5.74 -15.38
C ASN A 11 4.04 7.18 -14.91
N TRP A 12 4.23 7.51 -13.63
CA TRP A 12 4.13 8.88 -13.09
C TRP A 12 5.49 9.56 -12.88
N GLY A 13 6.56 9.01 -13.44
CA GLY A 13 7.94 9.48 -13.25
C GLY A 13 8.64 8.82 -12.04
N GLY A 14 9.76 9.40 -11.60
CA GLY A 14 10.52 8.90 -10.44
C GLY A 14 10.00 9.46 -9.12
N ILE A 15 9.61 10.76 -9.11
CA ILE A 15 9.04 11.43 -7.94
C ILE A 15 7.74 12.09 -8.38
N ALA A 16 6.65 11.75 -7.71
CA ALA A 16 5.31 12.28 -7.96
C ALA A 16 4.92 13.32 -6.91
N ASP A 17 4.26 14.37 -7.34
CA ASP A 17 3.62 15.35 -6.46
C ASP A 17 2.25 14.85 -6.01
N VAL A 18 2.02 14.82 -4.70
CA VAL A 18 0.76 14.41 -4.09
C VAL A 18 0.14 15.63 -3.42
N LYS A 19 -0.77 16.27 -4.12
CA LYS A 19 -1.48 17.48 -3.70
C LYS A 19 -2.88 17.52 -4.30
N ASN A 20 -3.79 18.26 -3.67
CA ASN A 20 -5.13 18.48 -4.22
C ASN A 20 -5.06 19.30 -5.52
N ILE A 21 -5.72 18.81 -6.58
CA ILE A 21 -5.84 19.51 -7.87
C ILE A 21 -7.29 19.50 -8.35
N LYS A 22 -7.70 20.56 -9.07
CA LYS A 22 -9.10 20.74 -9.53
C LYS A 22 -9.60 19.63 -10.45
N LYS A 23 -8.74 19.08 -11.33
CA LYS A 23 -9.07 17.98 -12.25
C LYS A 23 -8.28 16.74 -11.86
N ALA A 24 -8.55 16.21 -10.66
CA ALA A 24 -7.89 15.03 -10.16
C ALA A 24 -8.30 13.79 -10.97
N TYR A 25 -7.32 13.08 -11.51
CA TYR A 25 -7.50 11.80 -12.19
C TYR A 25 -7.20 10.60 -11.27
N ASP A 26 -6.66 10.85 -10.08
CA ASP A 26 -6.43 9.85 -9.04
C ASP A 26 -6.92 10.36 -7.68
N LEU A 27 -7.40 9.43 -6.82
CA LEU A 27 -7.92 9.73 -5.50
C LEU A 27 -6.88 10.37 -4.57
N THR A 28 -5.59 10.08 -4.77
CA THR A 28 -4.47 10.68 -4.03
C THR A 28 -4.39 12.19 -4.20
N MET A 29 -4.88 12.70 -5.34
CA MET A 29 -4.91 14.13 -5.71
C MET A 29 -6.20 14.83 -5.28
N THR A 30 -6.96 14.24 -4.36
CA THR A 30 -8.20 14.81 -3.82
C THR A 30 -8.08 15.01 -2.32
N THR A 31 -9.05 15.70 -1.72
CA THR A 31 -9.17 15.87 -0.26
C THR A 31 -9.88 14.69 0.44
N ARG A 32 -10.36 13.70 -0.32
CA ARG A 32 -11.07 12.54 0.21
C ARG A 32 -10.14 11.61 0.98
N ALA A 33 -10.69 10.82 1.89
CA ALA A 33 -9.93 9.77 2.58
C ALA A 33 -9.42 8.73 1.59
N LEU A 34 -8.24 8.21 1.89
CA LEU A 34 -7.65 7.03 1.25
C LEU A 34 -7.63 5.90 2.27
N GLU A 35 -8.33 4.83 1.96
CA GLU A 35 -8.31 3.61 2.77
C GLU A 35 -6.91 3.00 2.82
N ASN A 36 -6.59 2.30 3.91
CA ASN A 36 -5.31 1.63 4.05
C ASN A 36 -5.10 0.59 2.94
N HIS A 37 -4.01 0.71 2.22
CA HIS A 37 -3.66 -0.10 1.06
C HIS A 37 -2.15 -0.28 0.93
N THR A 38 -1.72 -1.23 0.14
CA THR A 38 -0.37 -1.32 -0.41
C THR A 38 -0.35 -0.73 -1.81
N ASP A 39 0.76 -0.08 -2.17
CA ASP A 39 0.88 0.57 -3.48
C ASP A 39 1.21 -0.44 -4.59
N ASN A 40 0.55 -0.23 -5.72
CA ASN A 40 0.84 -0.83 -7.02
C ASN A 40 0.97 -2.37 -7.01
N PRO A 41 0.04 -3.12 -6.39
CA PRO A 41 0.10 -4.58 -6.38
C PRO A 41 -0.08 -5.20 -7.77
N TYR A 42 -0.48 -4.41 -8.76
CA TYR A 42 -0.57 -4.78 -10.17
C TYR A 42 0.79 -4.85 -10.89
N ARG A 43 1.90 -4.47 -10.22
CA ARG A 43 3.27 -4.57 -10.75
C ARG A 43 3.97 -5.83 -10.25
N PHE A 44 4.81 -6.39 -11.10
CA PHE A 44 5.69 -7.49 -10.73
C PHE A 44 7.14 -7.18 -11.15
N PRO A 45 8.08 -7.13 -10.18
CA PRO A 45 7.84 -7.12 -8.73
C PRO A 45 7.08 -5.85 -8.29
N THR A 46 6.32 -5.96 -7.20
CA THR A 46 5.72 -4.80 -6.52
C THR A 46 6.83 -3.89 -6.00
N GLN A 47 6.61 -2.57 -5.95
CA GLN A 47 7.58 -1.63 -5.35
C GLN A 47 7.87 -2.01 -3.89
N GLY A 48 9.17 -1.97 -3.53
CA GLY A 48 9.63 -2.40 -2.21
C GLY A 48 9.36 -1.37 -1.13
N TYR A 49 9.85 -0.16 -1.33
CA TYR A 49 9.76 0.93 -0.35
C TYR A 49 9.09 2.15 -0.94
N ILE A 50 8.28 2.81 -0.09
CA ILE A 50 7.59 4.06 -0.40
C ILE A 50 8.23 5.16 0.46
N PHE A 51 8.50 6.30 -0.17
CA PHE A 51 8.98 7.50 0.49
C PHE A 51 7.91 8.57 0.37
N LEU A 52 7.38 9.05 1.49
CA LEU A 52 6.39 10.11 1.57
C LEU A 52 7.00 11.32 2.29
N HIS A 53 7.48 12.29 1.54
CA HIS A 53 8.10 13.52 2.06
C HIS A 53 7.06 14.62 2.15
N CYS A 54 6.86 15.15 3.34
CA CYS A 54 5.98 16.27 3.61
C CYS A 54 6.65 17.59 3.24
N ILE A 55 6.09 18.32 2.28
CA ILE A 55 6.54 19.63 1.89
C ILE A 55 5.73 20.71 2.63
N GLU A 56 4.41 20.58 2.60
CA GLU A 56 3.47 21.46 3.29
C GLU A 56 2.34 20.62 3.91
N ASN A 57 1.91 20.92 5.11
CA ASN A 57 0.80 20.22 5.77
C ASN A 57 0.03 21.11 6.75
N ALA A 58 -0.53 22.20 6.26
CA ALA A 58 -1.36 23.11 7.04
C ALA A 58 -2.87 22.82 6.93
N SER A 59 -3.26 21.69 6.32
CA SER A 59 -4.63 21.22 6.22
C SER A 59 -5.20 20.78 7.58
N ILE A 60 -6.52 20.84 7.72
CA ILE A 60 -7.23 20.25 8.86
C ILE A 60 -7.57 18.79 8.50
N GLY A 61 -7.19 17.83 9.33
CA GLY A 61 -7.26 16.40 9.05
C GLY A 61 -6.08 15.94 8.20
N GLY A 62 -6.26 14.84 7.44
CA GLY A 62 -5.27 14.32 6.50
C GLY A 62 -4.09 13.63 7.17
N GLU A 63 -4.25 13.14 8.41
CA GLU A 63 -3.28 12.28 9.07
C GLU A 63 -3.05 11.05 8.22
N ASN A 64 -1.79 10.64 8.08
CA ASN A 64 -1.47 9.35 7.50
C ASN A 64 -1.89 8.24 8.47
N THR A 65 -2.49 7.19 7.94
CA THR A 65 -2.87 6.00 8.68
C THR A 65 -1.93 4.86 8.27
N ILE A 66 -1.51 4.05 9.23
CA ILE A 66 -0.52 2.99 9.04
C ILE A 66 -0.99 1.73 9.75
N VAL A 67 -0.93 0.60 9.06
CA VAL A 67 -1.28 -0.72 9.59
C VAL A 67 -0.15 -1.70 9.28
N ASP A 68 0.30 -2.44 10.29
CA ASP A 68 1.23 -3.56 10.10
C ASP A 68 0.47 -4.76 9.51
N GLY A 69 0.63 -4.98 8.21
CA GLY A 69 0.00 -6.08 7.48
C GLY A 69 0.45 -7.46 7.98
N PHE A 70 1.70 -7.58 8.45
CA PHE A 70 2.18 -8.86 9.01
C PHE A 70 1.51 -9.18 10.34
N ASN A 71 1.28 -8.17 11.18
CA ASN A 71 0.49 -8.35 12.40
C ASN A 71 -0.95 -8.74 12.08
N VAL A 72 -1.58 -8.10 11.09
CA VAL A 72 -2.93 -8.47 10.63
C VAL A 72 -2.96 -9.90 10.10
N ALA A 73 -1.97 -10.31 9.30
CA ALA A 73 -1.84 -11.68 8.80
C ALA A 73 -1.63 -12.69 9.95
N LYS A 74 -0.86 -12.32 10.98
CA LYS A 74 -0.71 -13.12 12.20
C LYS A 74 -2.04 -13.31 12.94
N ILE A 75 -2.82 -12.25 13.12
CA ILE A 75 -4.15 -12.33 13.76
C ILE A 75 -5.07 -13.28 12.96
N LEU A 76 -5.05 -13.18 11.62
CA LEU A 76 -5.81 -14.11 10.76
C LEU A 76 -5.34 -15.55 10.94
N ARG A 77 -4.04 -15.80 10.94
CA ARG A 77 -3.46 -17.13 11.12
C ARG A 77 -3.88 -17.76 12.46
N ASP A 78 -3.81 -16.99 13.54
CA ASP A 78 -4.05 -17.47 14.90
C ASP A 78 -5.56 -17.64 15.19
N ARG A 79 -6.42 -16.75 14.68
CA ARG A 79 -7.84 -16.69 15.09
C ARG A 79 -8.83 -17.06 13.97
N HIS A 80 -8.40 -17.05 12.71
CA HIS A 80 -9.25 -17.25 11.53
C HIS A 80 -8.52 -18.07 10.47
N LYS A 81 -8.00 -19.23 10.86
CA LYS A 81 -7.11 -20.09 10.07
C LYS A 81 -7.65 -20.40 8.67
N GLN A 82 -8.96 -20.65 8.54
CA GLN A 82 -9.57 -20.89 7.23
C GLN A 82 -9.44 -19.69 6.29
N PHE A 83 -9.66 -18.47 6.79
CA PHE A 83 -9.50 -17.25 5.99
C PHE A 83 -8.04 -17.00 5.65
N PHE A 84 -7.13 -17.20 6.59
CA PHE A 84 -5.69 -17.12 6.32
C PHE A 84 -5.29 -18.08 5.19
N ASN A 85 -5.68 -19.35 5.27
CA ASN A 85 -5.39 -20.34 4.23
C ASN A 85 -5.96 -19.92 2.87
N THR A 86 -7.19 -19.40 2.84
CA THR A 86 -7.79 -18.91 1.60
C THR A 86 -6.96 -17.77 1.00
N LEU A 87 -6.51 -16.79 1.79
CA LEU A 87 -5.75 -15.64 1.31
C LEU A 87 -4.30 -15.96 0.92
N THR A 88 -3.77 -17.10 1.40
CA THR A 88 -2.44 -17.61 1.02
C THR A 88 -2.45 -18.57 -0.16
N THR A 89 -3.61 -19.01 -0.62
CA THR A 89 -3.74 -20.00 -1.71
C THR A 89 -4.49 -19.49 -2.91
N PHE A 90 -5.47 -18.60 -2.72
CA PHE A 90 -6.27 -18.06 -3.81
C PHE A 90 -5.52 -16.94 -4.54
N ASN A 91 -5.41 -17.07 -5.87
CA ASN A 91 -4.87 -16.00 -6.70
C ASN A 91 -5.99 -15.04 -7.12
N THR A 92 -5.85 -13.79 -6.76
CA THR A 92 -6.65 -12.68 -7.28
C THR A 92 -5.89 -11.93 -8.36
N PHE A 93 -6.51 -10.92 -8.96
CA PHE A 93 -5.90 -10.07 -9.97
C PHE A 93 -5.87 -8.63 -9.48
N PHE A 94 -4.77 -7.94 -9.76
CA PHE A 94 -4.69 -6.50 -9.66
C PHE A 94 -4.44 -5.93 -11.04
N ARG A 95 -5.15 -4.85 -11.40
CA ARG A 95 -5.00 -4.17 -12.70
C ARG A 95 -4.93 -2.68 -12.52
N TYR A 96 -4.03 -2.08 -13.26
CA TYR A 96 -4.01 -0.66 -13.58
C TYR A 96 -4.05 -0.50 -15.09
N LYS A 97 -4.94 0.35 -15.58
CA LYS A 97 -5.05 0.65 -17.01
C LYS A 97 -5.32 2.14 -17.20
N ASP A 98 -4.52 2.77 -18.06
CA ASP A 98 -4.76 4.09 -18.63
C ASP A 98 -4.44 4.06 -20.13
N ASP A 99 -4.40 5.22 -20.78
CA ASP A 99 -4.13 5.32 -22.23
C ASP A 99 -2.70 4.88 -22.60
N ASN A 100 -1.75 4.91 -21.66
CA ASN A 100 -0.33 4.65 -21.88
C ASN A 100 0.19 3.37 -21.20
N ALA A 101 -0.60 2.75 -20.31
CA ALA A 101 -0.15 1.60 -19.54
C ALA A 101 -1.30 0.62 -19.25
N TRP A 102 -1.01 -0.67 -19.45
CA TRP A 102 -1.84 -1.77 -18.98
C TRP A 102 -0.96 -2.70 -18.17
N LEU A 103 -1.15 -2.69 -16.86
CA LEU A 103 -0.36 -3.45 -15.90
C LEU A 103 -1.27 -4.40 -15.12
N GLU A 104 -0.90 -5.66 -15.08
CA GLU A 104 -1.65 -6.70 -14.36
C GLU A 104 -0.69 -7.59 -13.60
N ASN A 105 -1.17 -8.06 -12.46
CA ASN A 105 -0.48 -9.06 -11.66
C ASN A 105 -1.52 -10.03 -11.08
N LYS A 106 -1.28 -11.34 -11.27
CA LYS A 106 -2.04 -12.41 -10.65
C LYS A 106 -1.27 -12.92 -9.46
N CYS A 107 -1.77 -12.68 -8.26
CA CYS A 107 -1.05 -13.01 -7.04
C CYS A 107 -1.99 -13.25 -5.85
N LYS A 108 -1.44 -13.73 -4.76
CA LYS A 108 -2.14 -13.93 -3.48
C LYS A 108 -2.18 -12.62 -2.69
N LEU A 109 -3.17 -12.46 -1.81
CA LEU A 109 -3.19 -11.33 -0.87
C LEU A 109 -2.13 -11.47 0.22
N ILE A 110 -1.85 -12.68 0.67
CA ILE A 110 -0.78 -12.99 1.62
C ILE A 110 0.17 -13.97 0.96
N GLU A 111 1.43 -13.57 0.80
CA GLU A 111 2.50 -14.39 0.24
C GLU A 111 3.34 -14.98 1.37
N LEU A 112 3.68 -16.27 1.24
CA LEU A 112 4.50 -16.99 2.20
C LEU A 112 5.79 -17.45 1.53
N ASP A 113 6.86 -17.57 2.32
CA ASP A 113 8.08 -18.30 1.93
C ASP A 113 7.91 -19.81 2.16
N ASP A 114 8.95 -20.58 1.81
CA ASP A 114 8.96 -22.05 1.93
C ASP A 114 8.88 -22.52 3.40
N MET A 115 9.20 -21.63 4.35
CA MET A 115 9.07 -21.89 5.79
C MET A 115 7.73 -21.41 6.36
N ASN A 116 6.78 -21.02 5.51
CA ASN A 116 5.49 -20.46 5.87
C ASN A 116 5.55 -19.12 6.62
N ASN A 117 6.63 -18.35 6.53
CA ASN A 117 6.65 -17.00 7.03
C ASN A 117 5.94 -16.06 6.05
N VAL A 118 5.24 -15.06 6.56
CA VAL A 118 4.64 -14.00 5.73
C VAL A 118 5.75 -13.12 5.18
N ILE A 119 5.86 -13.04 3.85
CA ILE A 119 6.86 -12.22 3.17
C ILE A 119 6.26 -11.01 2.46
N GLN A 120 4.96 -11.05 2.15
CA GLN A 120 4.25 -9.90 1.59
C GLN A 120 2.76 -9.97 1.91
N VAL A 121 2.16 -8.80 2.18
CA VAL A 121 0.71 -8.58 2.21
C VAL A 121 0.35 -7.58 1.14
N ARG A 122 -0.66 -7.89 0.33
CA ARG A 122 -1.22 -7.02 -0.71
C ARG A 122 -2.67 -6.72 -0.39
N TYR A 123 -3.04 -5.47 -0.42
CA TYR A 123 -4.42 -5.04 -0.32
C TYR A 123 -4.60 -3.70 -1.03
N ASN A 124 -5.46 -3.65 -2.03
CA ASN A 124 -5.80 -2.40 -2.70
C ASN A 124 -7.19 -2.53 -3.33
N ASN A 125 -8.21 -1.95 -2.69
CA ASN A 125 -9.60 -2.04 -3.13
C ASN A 125 -9.93 -1.27 -4.42
N ARG A 126 -9.00 -0.46 -4.92
CA ARG A 126 -9.18 0.33 -6.16
C ARG A 126 -8.72 -0.41 -7.41
N THR A 127 -7.80 -1.37 -7.24
CA THR A 127 -7.12 -2.03 -8.36
C THR A 127 -7.32 -3.54 -8.37
N GLU A 128 -7.91 -4.10 -7.32
CA GLU A 128 -8.22 -5.52 -7.26
C GLU A 128 -9.42 -5.86 -8.12
N LEU A 129 -9.27 -6.92 -8.92
CA LEU A 129 -10.32 -7.51 -9.74
C LEU A 129 -10.67 -8.88 -9.17
N ILE A 130 -11.81 -8.96 -8.49
CA ILE A 130 -12.34 -10.24 -8.03
C ILE A 130 -12.98 -10.94 -9.24
N PRO A 131 -12.58 -12.18 -9.58
CA PRO A 131 -13.20 -12.90 -10.67
C PRO A 131 -14.71 -13.03 -10.45
N PHE A 132 -15.50 -12.71 -11.48
CA PHE A 132 -16.95 -12.87 -11.43
C PHE A 132 -17.30 -14.29 -11.89
N ASP A 133 -17.36 -15.22 -10.94
CA ASP A 133 -17.78 -16.60 -11.16
C ASP A 133 -18.57 -17.07 -9.94
N LYS A 134 -19.68 -17.79 -10.17
CA LYS A 134 -20.53 -18.31 -9.10
C LYS A 134 -20.01 -19.65 -8.61
N ASN A 135 -18.92 -19.62 -7.84
CA ASN A 135 -18.39 -20.83 -7.22
C ASN A 135 -17.97 -20.60 -5.76
N LYS A 136 -18.04 -21.67 -4.97
CA LYS A 136 -17.73 -21.66 -3.53
C LYS A 136 -16.32 -21.13 -3.20
N LYS A 137 -15.35 -21.27 -4.10
CA LYS A 137 -13.99 -20.77 -3.88
C LYS A 137 -13.97 -19.24 -3.86
N ILE A 138 -14.75 -18.59 -4.72
CA ILE A 138 -14.87 -17.14 -4.78
C ILE A 138 -15.61 -16.59 -3.56
N ASP A 139 -16.71 -17.25 -3.14
CA ASP A 139 -17.42 -16.87 -1.93
C ASP A 139 -16.51 -16.95 -0.69
N ASN A 140 -15.74 -18.03 -0.57
CA ASN A 140 -14.76 -18.18 0.50
C ASN A 140 -13.69 -17.06 0.45
N TYR A 141 -13.23 -16.71 -0.74
CA TYR A 141 -12.27 -15.61 -0.92
C TYR A 141 -12.86 -14.27 -0.53
N ILE A 142 -14.08 -13.95 -0.96
CA ILE A 142 -14.77 -12.70 -0.61
C ILE A 142 -14.93 -12.58 0.91
N ASN A 143 -15.32 -13.66 1.59
CA ASN A 143 -15.47 -13.68 3.04
C ASN A 143 -14.13 -13.51 3.76
N ALA A 144 -13.08 -14.19 3.30
CA ALA A 144 -11.73 -14.04 3.83
C ALA A 144 -11.19 -12.62 3.63
N ARG A 145 -11.42 -12.04 2.45
CA ARG A 145 -11.04 -10.67 2.10
C ARG A 145 -11.79 -9.63 2.97
N ARG A 146 -13.08 -9.83 3.23
CA ARG A 146 -13.86 -8.98 4.16
C ARG A 146 -13.25 -9.04 5.56
N LYS A 147 -12.91 -10.23 6.04
CA LYS A 147 -12.28 -10.37 7.37
C LYS A 147 -10.91 -9.69 7.43
N LEU A 148 -10.11 -9.80 6.38
CA LEU A 148 -8.86 -9.06 6.27
C LEU A 148 -9.11 -7.54 6.37
N TRP A 149 -10.10 -7.04 5.63
CA TRP A 149 -10.48 -5.62 5.66
C TRP A 149 -10.95 -5.17 7.05
N ASP A 150 -11.76 -5.99 7.74
CA ASP A 150 -12.22 -5.68 9.10
C ASP A 150 -11.05 -5.50 10.08
N LEU A 151 -10.00 -6.30 9.95
CA LEU A 151 -8.79 -6.18 10.75
C LEU A 151 -7.95 -4.95 10.35
N ILE A 152 -7.86 -4.65 9.05
CA ILE A 152 -7.13 -3.48 8.54
C ILE A 152 -7.77 -2.18 9.03
N LYS A 153 -9.10 -2.07 9.05
CA LYS A 153 -9.80 -0.86 9.49
C LYS A 153 -9.96 -0.74 11.02
N ASP A 154 -9.67 -1.81 11.77
CA ASP A 154 -9.77 -1.78 13.24
C ASP A 154 -8.79 -0.73 13.79
N LYS A 155 -9.32 0.20 14.59
CA LYS A 155 -8.54 1.27 15.22
C LYS A 155 -7.38 0.76 16.07
N LYS A 156 -7.50 -0.45 16.63
CA LYS A 156 -6.43 -1.09 17.43
C LYS A 156 -5.21 -1.46 16.60
N ASN A 157 -5.38 -1.67 15.31
CA ASN A 157 -4.31 -2.00 14.38
C ASN A 157 -3.79 -0.77 13.62
N ASN A 158 -4.36 0.42 13.85
CA ASN A 158 -4.12 1.63 13.09
C ASN A 158 -3.31 2.65 13.90
N VAL A 159 -2.18 3.07 13.38
CA VAL A 159 -1.42 4.23 13.86
C VAL A 159 -1.74 5.44 13.00
N ARG A 160 -1.92 6.61 13.61
CA ARG A 160 -2.15 7.88 12.90
C ARG A 160 -0.98 8.83 13.13
N ILE A 161 -0.49 9.41 12.05
CA ILE A 161 0.67 10.30 12.06
C ILE A 161 0.34 11.57 11.28
N LYS A 162 0.44 12.73 11.94
CA LYS A 162 0.41 14.04 11.28
C LYS A 162 1.85 14.45 11.01
N GLN A 163 2.31 14.29 9.75
CA GLN A 163 3.65 14.75 9.37
C GLN A 163 3.73 16.27 9.33
N ARG A 164 4.85 16.81 9.78
CA ARG A 164 5.21 18.22 9.67
C ARG A 164 6.04 18.46 8.40
N PRO A 165 6.09 19.67 7.87
CA PRO A 165 7.03 20.03 6.80
C PRO A 165 8.46 19.58 7.14
N GLY A 166 9.10 18.88 6.20
CA GLY A 166 10.41 18.26 6.37
C GLY A 166 10.39 16.79 6.83
N ASP A 167 9.31 16.31 7.45
CA ASP A 167 9.21 14.91 7.83
C ASP A 167 9.13 14.00 6.60
N MET A 168 9.77 12.83 6.70
CA MET A 168 9.69 11.77 5.67
C MET A 168 9.28 10.45 6.31
N LEU A 169 8.22 9.84 5.82
CA LEU A 169 7.89 8.44 6.11
C LEU A 169 8.53 7.53 5.07
N ILE A 170 9.19 6.48 5.53
CA ILE A 170 9.71 5.38 4.70
C ILE A 170 8.94 4.13 5.11
N LEU A 171 8.22 3.54 4.17
CA LEU A 171 7.34 2.40 4.41
C LEU A 171 7.79 1.19 3.61
N ASP A 172 7.92 0.03 4.25
CA ASP A 172 8.05 -1.25 3.56
C ASP A 172 6.69 -1.65 2.98
N ASN A 173 6.53 -1.48 1.68
CA ASN A 173 5.28 -1.73 0.96
C ASN A 173 4.90 -3.22 0.88
N TYR A 174 5.80 -4.12 1.26
CA TYR A 174 5.49 -5.55 1.37
C TYR A 174 4.81 -5.88 2.69
N ARG A 175 5.05 -5.05 3.71
CA ARG A 175 4.56 -5.26 5.07
C ARG A 175 3.49 -4.26 5.49
N VAL A 176 3.68 -2.98 5.17
CA VAL A 176 2.91 -1.88 5.75
C VAL A 176 1.84 -1.40 4.79
N LEU A 177 0.59 -1.42 5.25
CA LEU A 177 -0.50 -0.73 4.57
C LEU A 177 -0.54 0.70 5.08
N HIS A 178 -0.82 1.62 4.18
CA HIS A 178 -0.94 3.02 4.50
C HIS A 178 -2.17 3.65 3.86
N GLY A 179 -2.64 4.72 4.47
CA GLY A 179 -3.79 5.47 4.01
C GLY A 179 -3.71 6.91 4.49
N ARG A 180 -4.81 7.60 4.37
CA ARG A 180 -4.92 9.00 4.76
C ARG A 180 -6.35 9.34 5.13
N GLY A 181 -6.53 10.02 6.26
CA GLY A 181 -7.80 10.64 6.60
C GLY A 181 -8.24 11.66 5.56
N ALA A 182 -9.53 11.93 5.46
CA ALA A 182 -10.03 13.09 4.71
C ALA A 182 -9.45 14.38 5.30
N TYR A 183 -9.30 15.40 4.47
CA TYR A 183 -8.81 16.70 4.91
C TYR A 183 -9.51 17.85 4.20
N ARG A 184 -9.39 19.02 4.78
CA ARG A 184 -9.82 20.28 4.21
C ARG A 184 -8.60 21.20 4.09
N ASP A 185 -8.32 21.66 2.89
CA ASP A 185 -7.30 22.71 2.69
C ASP A 185 -7.73 23.99 3.39
N THR A 186 -6.76 24.63 4.01
CA THR A 186 -6.87 25.99 4.56
C THR A 186 -6.23 26.99 3.57
N LYS A 187 -5.84 28.17 4.03
CA LYS A 187 -5.03 29.13 3.22
C LYS A 187 -3.74 28.47 2.72
N ASN A 188 -3.15 27.57 3.51
CA ASN A 188 -2.02 26.73 3.13
C ASN A 188 -2.51 25.32 2.79
N ARG A 189 -1.88 24.64 1.87
CA ARG A 189 -2.28 23.37 1.29
C ARG A 189 -1.60 22.17 1.97
N ARG A 190 -2.07 20.98 1.59
CA ARG A 190 -1.37 19.73 1.83
C ARG A 190 -0.57 19.34 0.58
N TYR A 191 0.77 19.30 0.69
CA TYR A 191 1.65 18.94 -0.41
C TYR A 191 2.73 17.98 0.04
N PHE A 192 2.79 16.83 -0.61
CA PHE A 192 3.77 15.77 -0.39
C PHE A 192 4.47 15.40 -1.70
N ARG A 193 5.66 14.87 -1.59
CA ARG A 193 6.34 14.17 -2.67
C ARG A 193 6.46 12.70 -2.35
N GLN A 194 6.15 11.87 -3.33
CA GLN A 194 6.19 10.41 -3.22
C GLN A 194 7.18 9.84 -4.22
N GLY A 195 7.94 8.84 -3.79
CA GLY A 195 8.82 8.07 -4.66
C GLY A 195 8.94 6.64 -4.19
N TYR A 196 9.46 5.78 -5.06
CA TYR A 196 9.60 4.35 -4.81
C TYR A 196 11.03 3.89 -4.96
N MET A 197 11.36 2.77 -4.30
CA MET A 197 12.62 2.06 -4.44
C MET A 197 12.36 0.56 -4.38
N ASP A 198 13.09 -0.22 -5.18
CA ASP A 198 13.00 -1.67 -5.13
C ASP A 198 13.70 -2.23 -3.87
N ARG A 199 13.28 -3.41 -3.42
CA ARG A 199 13.76 -3.98 -2.15
C ARG A 199 15.25 -4.34 -2.19
N ASP A 200 15.72 -4.87 -3.30
CA ASP A 200 17.11 -5.25 -3.51
C ASP A 200 18.07 -4.07 -3.36
N ILE A 201 17.70 -2.89 -3.87
CA ILE A 201 18.47 -1.65 -3.73
C ILE A 201 18.66 -1.30 -2.24
N PHE A 202 17.57 -1.33 -1.47
CA PHE A 202 17.62 -1.01 -0.05
C PHE A 202 18.43 -2.04 0.74
N GLN A 203 18.21 -3.33 0.44
CA GLN A 203 18.95 -4.43 1.06
C GLN A 203 20.45 -4.40 0.72
N SER A 204 20.79 -4.10 -0.54
CA SER A 204 22.17 -3.91 -0.98
C SER A 204 22.85 -2.81 -0.18
N LYS A 205 22.18 -1.66 -0.02
CA LYS A 205 22.73 -0.54 0.77
C LYS A 205 22.97 -0.92 2.23
N LEU A 206 22.03 -1.63 2.85
CA LEU A 206 22.23 -2.12 4.24
C LEU A 206 23.46 -3.02 4.35
N LYS A 207 23.64 -3.95 3.43
CA LYS A 207 24.80 -4.85 3.42
C LYS A 207 26.12 -4.10 3.25
N THR A 208 26.16 -3.08 2.36
CA THR A 208 27.38 -2.28 2.15
C THR A 208 27.71 -1.32 3.29
N LEU A 209 26.77 -1.02 4.17
CA LEU A 209 27.00 -0.22 5.37
C LEU A 209 27.38 -1.07 6.59
N ALA A 210 27.21 -2.38 6.53
CA ALA A 210 27.56 -3.33 7.58
C ALA A 210 28.98 -3.89 7.47
N ILE A 211 29.71 -3.48 6.42
CA ILE A 211 31.14 -3.76 6.20
C ILE A 211 31.96 -2.60 6.74
#